data_5400be913d1395feb975fa7866091085
#
_entry.id   5400be913d1395feb975fa7866091085
#
_cell.length_a   1.000
_cell.length_b   1.000
_cell.length_c   1.000
_cell.angle_alpha   90.00
_cell.angle_beta   90.00
_cell.angle_gamma   90.00
#
_symmetry.space_group_name_H-M   'P 1'
#
loop_
_entity.id
_entity.type
_entity.pdbx_description
1 polymer ?
#
loop_
_entity_poly.entity_id
_entity_poly.type
_entity_poly.pdbx_seq_one_letter_code
_entity_poly.pdbx_strand_id
1 'polypeptide(L)'
;MFYDTVKGGDFRAREANVHRLAQVSVDIIDQMVSQGVPFAREYGGLLDNRSFGGAQVSRTFYARGQTGQQLLLGAYQQFSRQVGLGGIRLFNRTELVDVVVIDGRASGIVVRDLVTGEITSHAAHAVVLATGGYGNAFFLSTNAMACNVTAAWRAHRKGALFANPCYTQIHPTCIPQSDDSQSKLTLMSESLRNDGRVWVPVNPDETRLARDIPEEERDYYLERLYPSFGNLAPRDISSRAAKRLVDKGQGVGPKKNGVYLDFSEAIERLGRDVVEERYGNLFQMYERIAGENPYETPMRIYPASHYTMGGLWVDYELQTNIPGLYAAGEANFSDHGANRLGASALMQGLADGYFVLPYTIGNGLAPLLNKPMPGIDHPEFKAAEQAAAERFNGYLAVNGTKSPDYFHRELGKIIWDYCGMERTEEGLKKALTLLPELYQQFKTDLRVTGDGESLNQTLEKAGRVDDFFQLGMLMCRDALDRKESCGGHFRAEYQTDDGEALRDDENYCHVAAWQWGGDPMTPNLNVEPLEFEAVHLATRSYK
;
A
#
# COMPACT_ATOMS: atom_id res chain seq x y z
N MET A 1 2.17 21.64 3.33
CA MET A 1 1.62 20.33 2.93
C MET A 1 1.43 20.24 1.42
N PHE A 2 0.67 21.14 0.78
CA PHE A 2 0.42 21.11 -0.66
C PHE A 2 1.72 21.02 -1.50
N TYR A 3 2.61 22.01 -1.39
CA TYR A 3 3.91 22.01 -2.10
C TYR A 3 4.72 20.73 -1.88
N ASP A 4 4.86 20.29 -0.61
CA ASP A 4 5.68 19.11 -0.30
C ASP A 4 5.06 17.82 -0.87
N THR A 5 3.73 17.72 -0.89
CA THR A 5 3.05 16.53 -1.42
C THR A 5 3.19 16.44 -2.94
N VAL A 6 3.00 17.56 -3.67
CA VAL A 6 3.21 17.60 -5.13
C VAL A 6 4.66 17.26 -5.47
N LYS A 7 5.62 17.96 -4.85
CA LYS A 7 7.06 17.75 -5.08
C LYS A 7 7.53 16.39 -4.62
N GLY A 8 7.10 15.97 -3.43
CA GLY A 8 7.46 14.65 -2.86
C GLY A 8 6.89 13.48 -3.65
N GLY A 9 5.76 13.67 -4.32
CA GLY A 9 5.13 12.74 -5.25
C GLY A 9 5.71 12.78 -6.67
N ASP A 10 6.80 13.52 -6.87
CA ASP A 10 7.48 13.68 -8.16
C ASP A 10 6.58 14.18 -9.29
N PHE A 11 5.65 15.08 -8.97
CA PHE A 11 4.74 15.66 -9.97
C PHE A 11 3.99 14.61 -10.79
N ARG A 12 3.49 13.56 -10.13
CA ARG A 12 2.71 12.48 -10.75
C ARG A 12 1.31 12.32 -10.11
N ALA A 13 0.87 13.36 -9.35
CA ALA A 13 -0.49 13.48 -8.83
C ALA A 13 -1.21 14.66 -9.50
N ARG A 14 -2.53 14.64 -9.50
CA ARG A 14 -3.34 15.79 -9.89
C ARG A 14 -3.19 16.92 -8.87
N GLU A 15 -2.74 18.08 -9.29
CA GLU A 15 -2.49 19.22 -8.41
C GLU A 15 -3.75 19.64 -7.64
N ALA A 16 -4.91 19.69 -8.30
CA ALA A 16 -6.19 20.03 -7.69
C ALA A 16 -6.60 19.10 -6.54
N ASN A 17 -6.37 17.79 -6.70
CA ASN A 17 -6.66 16.81 -5.65
C ASN A 17 -5.75 17.01 -4.43
N VAL A 18 -4.45 17.23 -4.67
CA VAL A 18 -3.49 17.52 -3.60
C VAL A 18 -3.81 18.84 -2.89
N HIS A 19 -4.26 19.85 -3.63
CA HIS A 19 -4.72 21.12 -3.04
C HIS A 19 -5.91 20.90 -2.12
N ARG A 20 -6.94 20.17 -2.57
CA ARG A 20 -8.10 19.80 -1.74
C ARG A 20 -7.69 19.06 -0.48
N LEU A 21 -6.82 18.06 -0.59
CA LEU A 21 -6.30 17.31 0.56
C LEU A 21 -5.62 18.23 1.59
N ALA A 22 -4.80 19.18 1.11
CA ALA A 22 -4.15 20.15 1.98
C ALA A 22 -5.16 21.10 2.64
N GLN A 23 -6.16 21.54 1.91
CA GLN A 23 -7.21 22.45 2.38
C GLN A 23 -8.03 21.85 3.51
N VAL A 24 -8.50 20.60 3.37
CA VAL A 24 -9.33 19.93 4.38
C VAL A 24 -8.54 19.33 5.54
N SER A 25 -7.21 19.35 5.49
CA SER A 25 -6.35 18.68 6.48
C SER A 25 -6.53 19.17 7.91
N VAL A 26 -6.83 20.45 8.11
CA VAL A 26 -7.09 21.05 9.44
C VAL A 26 -8.43 20.57 9.95
N ASP A 27 -9.48 20.63 9.14
CA ASP A 27 -10.82 20.21 9.48
C ASP A 27 -10.88 18.71 9.86
N ILE A 28 -10.06 17.89 9.19
CA ILE A 28 -9.91 16.46 9.52
C ILE A 28 -9.39 16.29 10.95
N ILE A 29 -8.36 17.04 11.34
CA ILE A 29 -7.80 16.91 12.70
C ILE A 29 -8.83 17.35 13.74
N ASP A 30 -9.52 18.45 13.51
CA ASP A 30 -10.57 18.94 14.41
C ASP A 30 -11.73 17.93 14.52
N GLN A 31 -12.13 17.34 13.41
CA GLN A 31 -13.13 16.26 13.35
C GLN A 31 -12.68 15.04 14.18
N MET A 32 -11.44 14.60 14.03
CA MET A 32 -10.93 13.44 14.77
C MET A 32 -10.79 13.72 16.26
N VAL A 33 -10.35 14.93 16.64
CA VAL A 33 -10.34 15.35 18.06
C VAL A 33 -11.74 15.33 18.65
N SER A 34 -12.72 15.86 17.93
CA SER A 34 -14.13 15.87 18.40
C SER A 34 -14.74 14.47 18.52
N GLN A 35 -14.24 13.50 17.76
CA GLN A 35 -14.61 12.08 17.87
C GLN A 35 -13.85 11.33 18.98
N GLY A 36 -12.98 12.02 19.72
CA GLY A 36 -12.27 11.45 20.87
C GLY A 36 -10.94 10.77 20.56
N VAL A 37 -10.33 11.02 19.40
CA VAL A 37 -8.99 10.51 19.10
C VAL A 37 -7.97 11.19 20.02
N PRO A 38 -7.19 10.44 20.83
CA PRO A 38 -6.31 10.97 21.85
C PRO A 38 -4.96 11.37 21.26
N PHE A 39 -4.93 12.43 20.46
CA PHE A 39 -3.67 13.00 19.99
C PHE A 39 -2.82 13.51 21.14
N ALA A 40 -1.49 13.40 20.98
CA ALA A 40 -0.55 13.98 21.92
C ALA A 40 -0.75 15.49 22.07
N ARG A 41 -0.53 16.00 23.29
CA ARG A 41 -0.68 17.42 23.60
C ARG A 41 0.57 17.96 24.26
N GLU A 42 0.87 19.22 23.99
CA GLU A 42 1.86 20.00 24.71
C GLU A 42 1.36 20.34 26.13
N TYR A 43 2.26 20.80 26.99
CA TYR A 43 1.93 21.19 28.36
C TYR A 43 0.80 22.21 28.45
N GLY A 44 0.72 23.15 27.50
CA GLY A 44 -0.35 24.16 27.40
C GLY A 44 -1.71 23.61 26.90
N GLY A 45 -1.80 22.32 26.57
CA GLY A 45 -3.04 21.65 26.11
C GLY A 45 -3.28 21.73 24.59
N LEU A 46 -2.44 22.41 23.82
CA LEU A 46 -2.49 22.40 22.37
C LEU A 46 -2.04 21.03 21.85
N LEU A 47 -2.45 20.69 20.63
CA LEU A 47 -2.02 19.46 19.96
C LEU A 47 -0.53 19.54 19.65
N ASP A 48 0.21 18.54 20.11
CA ASP A 48 1.63 18.41 19.78
C ASP A 48 1.82 17.90 18.37
N ASN A 49 2.86 18.37 17.69
CA ASN A 49 3.19 17.95 16.34
C ASN A 49 4.69 17.67 16.19
N ARG A 50 5.03 16.84 15.21
CA ARG A 50 6.42 16.46 14.93
C ARG A 50 6.72 16.48 13.43
N SER A 51 8.00 16.53 13.09
CA SER A 51 8.49 16.26 11.76
C SER A 51 8.33 14.77 11.43
N PHE A 52 8.24 14.47 10.14
CA PHE A 52 8.10 13.11 9.63
C PHE A 52 8.92 12.96 8.34
N GLY A 53 9.35 11.75 8.02
CA GLY A 53 10.18 11.49 6.84
C GLY A 53 9.67 12.15 5.57
N GLY A 54 10.52 12.92 4.90
CA GLY A 54 10.20 13.71 3.71
C GLY A 54 9.63 15.11 3.99
N ALA A 55 9.36 15.49 5.25
CA ALA A 55 8.87 16.82 5.64
C ALA A 55 9.81 17.46 6.66
N GLN A 56 10.40 18.60 6.31
CA GLN A 56 11.36 19.30 7.17
C GLN A 56 10.69 20.10 8.30
N VAL A 57 9.39 20.39 8.20
CA VAL A 57 8.64 21.13 9.20
C VAL A 57 7.77 20.21 10.06
N SER A 58 7.68 20.49 11.35
CA SER A 58 6.78 19.79 12.26
C SER A 58 5.33 20.15 11.92
N ARG A 59 4.54 19.17 11.47
CA ARG A 59 3.11 19.32 11.11
C ARG A 59 2.31 18.03 11.26
N THR A 60 2.93 16.98 11.75
CA THR A 60 2.26 15.68 11.89
C THR A 60 1.76 15.51 13.30
N PHE A 61 0.44 15.51 13.48
CA PHE A 61 -0.21 15.15 14.75
C PHE A 61 -0.16 13.63 14.95
N TYR A 62 -0.03 13.19 16.19
CA TYR A 62 0.23 11.79 16.48
C TYR A 62 -0.34 11.34 17.83
N ALA A 63 -0.54 10.04 17.99
CA ALA A 63 -0.92 9.38 19.24
C ALA A 63 0.13 8.32 19.59
N ARG A 64 1.37 8.76 19.85
CA ARG A 64 2.52 7.99 20.38
C ARG A 64 2.61 6.54 19.88
N GLY A 65 2.78 6.34 18.57
CA GLY A 65 2.90 5.01 17.92
C GLY A 65 1.57 4.31 17.61
N GLN A 66 0.44 4.84 18.04
CA GLN A 66 -0.89 4.24 17.87
C GLN A 66 -1.85 5.07 17.00
N THR A 67 -1.35 6.07 16.27
CA THR A 67 -2.19 7.04 15.54
C THR A 67 -3.21 6.35 14.63
N GLY A 68 -2.77 5.41 13.79
CA GLY A 68 -3.68 4.69 12.89
C GLY A 68 -4.73 3.87 13.63
N GLN A 69 -4.36 3.20 14.71
CA GLN A 69 -5.27 2.43 15.55
C GLN A 69 -6.32 3.33 16.20
N GLN A 70 -5.93 4.47 16.75
CA GLN A 70 -6.84 5.39 17.42
C GLN A 70 -7.81 6.05 16.42
N LEU A 71 -7.35 6.43 15.24
CA LEU A 71 -8.20 6.91 14.15
C LEU A 71 -9.21 5.85 13.71
N LEU A 72 -8.77 4.60 13.55
CA LEU A 72 -9.65 3.49 13.21
C LEU A 72 -10.71 3.24 14.28
N LEU A 73 -10.32 3.23 15.56
CA LEU A 73 -11.26 3.05 16.68
C LEU A 73 -12.28 4.18 16.75
N GLY A 74 -11.87 5.44 16.55
CA GLY A 74 -12.78 6.59 16.48
C GLY A 74 -13.81 6.47 15.37
N ALA A 75 -13.37 6.12 14.15
CA ALA A 75 -14.26 5.91 13.01
C ALA A 75 -15.18 4.70 13.23
N TYR A 76 -14.64 3.58 13.72
CA TYR A 76 -15.40 2.35 13.99
C TYR A 76 -16.47 2.56 15.08
N GLN A 77 -16.19 3.37 16.09
CA GLN A 77 -17.17 3.72 17.13
C GLN A 77 -18.38 4.46 16.54
N GLN A 78 -18.15 5.44 15.66
CA GLN A 78 -19.24 6.15 15.00
C GLN A 78 -20.02 5.23 14.04
N PHE A 79 -19.31 4.41 13.29
CA PHE A 79 -19.92 3.38 12.44
C PHE A 79 -20.80 2.42 13.24
N SER A 80 -20.29 1.87 14.34
CA SER A 80 -21.04 0.94 15.21
C SER A 80 -22.29 1.56 15.78
N ARG A 81 -22.26 2.87 16.10
CA ARG A 81 -23.45 3.62 16.52
C ARG A 81 -24.53 3.62 15.43
N GLN A 82 -24.15 3.85 14.16
CA GLN A 82 -25.10 3.86 13.05
C GLN A 82 -25.66 2.45 12.75
N VAL A 83 -24.85 1.42 12.91
CA VAL A 83 -25.33 0.01 12.86
C VAL A 83 -26.37 -0.24 13.95
N GLY A 84 -26.10 0.19 15.19
CA GLY A 84 -27.02 0.06 16.32
C GLY A 84 -28.35 0.84 16.14
N LEU A 85 -28.33 1.95 15.40
CA LEU A 85 -29.52 2.73 15.05
C LEU A 85 -30.30 2.14 13.85
N GLY A 86 -29.79 1.10 13.20
CA GLY A 86 -30.43 0.44 12.06
C GLY A 86 -30.24 1.16 10.72
N GLY A 87 -29.43 2.24 10.68
CA GLY A 87 -29.11 2.97 9.45
C GLY A 87 -28.13 2.22 8.54
N ILE A 88 -27.37 1.28 9.10
CA ILE A 88 -26.36 0.48 8.38
C ILE A 88 -26.56 -0.99 8.68
N ARG A 89 -26.46 -1.82 7.64
CA ARG A 89 -26.36 -3.28 7.77
C ARG A 89 -24.92 -3.70 7.56
N LEU A 90 -24.35 -4.42 8.53
CA LEU A 90 -22.98 -4.93 8.49
C LEU A 90 -22.98 -6.44 8.17
N PHE A 91 -22.25 -6.83 7.14
CA PHE A 91 -22.03 -8.22 6.77
C PHE A 91 -20.57 -8.60 7.11
N ASN A 92 -20.38 -9.20 8.28
CA ASN A 92 -19.07 -9.68 8.72
C ASN A 92 -18.66 -10.94 7.96
N ARG A 93 -17.35 -11.13 7.75
CA ARG A 93 -16.79 -12.30 7.07
C ARG A 93 -17.42 -12.54 5.69
N THR A 94 -17.65 -11.46 4.98
CA THR A 94 -18.23 -11.45 3.64
C THR A 94 -17.25 -10.80 2.69
N GLU A 95 -16.88 -11.48 1.62
CA GLU A 95 -15.93 -11.01 0.62
C GLU A 95 -16.67 -10.63 -0.67
N LEU A 96 -16.37 -9.43 -1.20
CA LEU A 96 -16.83 -9.06 -2.53
C LEU A 96 -16.12 -9.93 -3.58
N VAL A 97 -16.87 -10.60 -4.42
CA VAL A 97 -16.34 -11.49 -5.45
C VAL A 97 -16.65 -11.06 -6.88
N ASP A 98 -17.59 -10.14 -7.08
CA ASP A 98 -17.79 -9.44 -8.36
C ASP A 98 -18.56 -8.13 -8.19
N VAL A 99 -18.45 -7.23 -9.17
CA VAL A 99 -19.25 -6.01 -9.32
C VAL A 99 -20.23 -6.23 -10.46
N VAL A 100 -21.50 -5.84 -10.26
CA VAL A 100 -22.54 -5.99 -11.29
C VAL A 100 -22.76 -4.66 -12.00
N VAL A 101 -22.61 -4.67 -13.32
CA VAL A 101 -22.80 -3.51 -14.19
C VAL A 101 -23.97 -3.81 -15.12
N ILE A 102 -25.01 -2.95 -15.09
CA ILE A 102 -26.19 -3.04 -15.96
C ILE A 102 -26.25 -1.74 -16.77
N ASP A 103 -26.37 -1.84 -18.07
CA ASP A 103 -26.42 -0.70 -19.00
C ASP A 103 -25.29 0.32 -18.78
N GLY A 104 -24.08 -0.18 -18.50
CA GLY A 104 -22.89 0.63 -18.26
C GLY A 104 -22.81 1.31 -16.89
N ARG A 105 -23.75 1.01 -15.97
CA ARG A 105 -23.80 1.56 -14.62
C ARG A 105 -23.60 0.47 -13.56
N ALA A 106 -22.81 0.75 -12.51
CA ALA A 106 -22.74 -0.13 -11.35
C ALA A 106 -24.10 -0.18 -10.65
N SER A 107 -24.63 -1.37 -10.50
CA SER A 107 -25.99 -1.65 -10.02
C SER A 107 -26.02 -2.56 -8.80
N GLY A 108 -24.87 -3.05 -8.36
CA GLY A 108 -24.73 -3.89 -7.18
C GLY A 108 -23.44 -4.70 -7.16
N ILE A 109 -23.40 -5.65 -6.26
CA ILE A 109 -22.24 -6.52 -5.99
C ILE A 109 -22.70 -7.96 -5.80
N VAL A 110 -21.80 -8.90 -6.07
CA VAL A 110 -21.89 -10.29 -5.66
C VAL A 110 -20.87 -10.52 -4.56
N VAL A 111 -21.30 -11.16 -3.50
CA VAL A 111 -20.48 -11.45 -2.33
C VAL A 111 -20.49 -12.93 -2.00
N ARG A 112 -19.45 -13.39 -1.32
CA ARG A 112 -19.37 -14.74 -0.74
C ARG A 112 -19.28 -14.64 0.77
N ASP A 113 -20.16 -15.32 1.48
CA ASP A 113 -20.02 -15.56 2.92
C ASP A 113 -18.85 -16.53 3.15
N LEU A 114 -17.86 -16.12 3.91
CA LEU A 114 -16.63 -16.90 4.14
C LEU A 114 -16.83 -18.06 5.12
N VAL A 115 -17.94 -18.08 5.86
CA VAL A 115 -18.25 -19.14 6.82
C VAL A 115 -19.05 -20.27 6.17
N THR A 116 -20.06 -19.90 5.38
CA THR A 116 -20.97 -20.86 4.75
C THR A 116 -20.62 -21.17 3.29
N GLY A 117 -19.83 -20.32 2.65
CA GLY A 117 -19.53 -20.39 1.22
C GLY A 117 -20.64 -19.88 0.31
N GLU A 118 -21.78 -19.45 0.86
CA GLU A 118 -22.93 -18.96 0.10
C GLU A 118 -22.54 -17.73 -0.73
N ILE A 119 -22.95 -17.73 -2.01
CA ILE A 119 -22.78 -16.60 -2.93
C ILE A 119 -24.13 -15.91 -3.08
N THR A 120 -24.17 -14.62 -2.77
CA THR A 120 -25.39 -13.80 -2.80
C THR A 120 -25.15 -12.47 -3.49
N SER A 121 -26.24 -11.89 -4.03
CA SER A 121 -26.24 -10.60 -4.70
C SER A 121 -26.87 -9.51 -3.83
N HIS A 122 -26.33 -8.29 -3.94
CA HIS A 122 -26.87 -7.09 -3.33
C HIS A 122 -27.01 -6.00 -4.39
N ALA A 123 -28.24 -5.57 -4.65
CA ALA A 123 -28.51 -4.44 -5.54
C ALA A 123 -28.29 -3.10 -4.82
N ALA A 124 -27.78 -2.12 -5.54
CA ALA A 124 -27.54 -0.77 -5.02
C ALA A 124 -27.57 0.27 -6.13
N HIS A 125 -27.96 1.50 -5.83
CA HIS A 125 -27.84 2.65 -6.74
C HIS A 125 -26.41 3.20 -6.83
N ALA A 126 -25.59 2.92 -5.82
CA ALA A 126 -24.17 3.29 -5.77
C ALA A 126 -23.38 2.20 -5.06
N VAL A 127 -22.18 1.95 -5.56
CA VAL A 127 -21.18 1.03 -4.97
C VAL A 127 -19.92 1.83 -4.64
N VAL A 128 -19.44 1.72 -3.41
CA VAL A 128 -18.19 2.35 -2.97
C VAL A 128 -17.18 1.28 -2.62
N LEU A 129 -16.02 1.30 -3.27
CA LEU A 129 -14.89 0.45 -2.95
C LEU A 129 -13.92 1.20 -2.03
N ALA A 130 -13.83 0.76 -0.78
CA ALA A 130 -12.89 1.27 0.23
C ALA A 130 -12.03 0.12 0.76
N THR A 131 -11.56 -0.74 -0.15
CA THR A 131 -10.97 -2.05 0.13
C THR A 131 -9.46 -2.02 0.35
N GLY A 132 -8.87 -0.82 0.34
CA GLY A 132 -7.43 -0.63 0.48
C GLY A 132 -6.65 -1.01 -0.77
N GLY A 133 -5.33 -1.09 -0.62
CA GLY A 133 -4.40 -1.32 -1.72
C GLY A 133 -4.07 -2.79 -1.97
N TYR A 134 -3.07 -3.03 -2.79
CA TYR A 134 -2.68 -4.36 -3.27
C TYR A 134 -1.26 -4.80 -2.86
N GLY A 135 -0.70 -4.20 -1.80
CA GLY A 135 0.66 -4.52 -1.33
C GLY A 135 0.88 -5.99 -0.97
N ASN A 136 -0.19 -6.72 -0.62
CA ASN A 136 -0.13 -8.16 -0.36
C ASN A 136 0.23 -9.00 -1.62
N ALA A 137 0.18 -8.43 -2.82
CA ALA A 137 0.68 -9.10 -4.03
C ALA A 137 2.17 -9.49 -3.91
N PHE A 138 2.96 -8.74 -3.13
CA PHE A 138 4.36 -9.04 -2.84
C PHE A 138 4.57 -10.20 -1.84
N PHE A 139 3.51 -10.87 -1.41
CA PHE A 139 3.47 -11.88 -0.35
C PHE A 139 3.84 -11.32 1.02
N LEU A 140 5.10 -10.90 1.22
CA LEU A 140 5.57 -10.24 2.44
C LEU A 140 5.29 -8.73 2.34
N SER A 141 4.33 -8.25 3.13
CA SER A 141 3.94 -6.85 3.23
C SER A 141 3.59 -6.48 4.66
N THR A 142 3.37 -5.20 4.90
CA THR A 142 2.89 -4.69 6.19
C THR A 142 1.36 -4.54 6.23
N ASN A 143 0.66 -4.82 5.12
CA ASN A 143 -0.79 -4.67 5.01
C ASN A 143 -1.54 -5.74 5.84
N ALA A 144 -2.78 -5.45 6.21
CA ALA A 144 -3.66 -6.44 6.82
C ALA A 144 -3.91 -7.60 5.84
N MET A 145 -4.04 -8.83 6.35
CA MET A 145 -4.23 -10.02 5.52
C MET A 145 -5.49 -9.97 4.66
N ALA A 146 -6.54 -9.28 5.13
CA ALA A 146 -7.78 -9.08 4.37
C ALA A 146 -7.67 -7.97 3.31
N CYS A 147 -6.63 -7.13 3.34
CA CYS A 147 -6.38 -6.13 2.31
C CYS A 147 -5.86 -6.83 1.05
N ASN A 148 -6.69 -6.92 0.03
CA ASN A 148 -6.36 -7.59 -1.23
C ASN A 148 -6.98 -6.83 -2.41
N VAL A 149 -6.54 -7.17 -3.63
CA VAL A 149 -6.95 -6.45 -4.84
C VAL A 149 -8.29 -6.92 -5.41
N THR A 150 -8.88 -7.99 -4.89
CA THR A 150 -10.02 -8.68 -5.55
C THR A 150 -11.13 -7.70 -5.97
N ALA A 151 -11.62 -6.85 -5.08
CA ALA A 151 -12.69 -5.91 -5.40
C ALA A 151 -12.30 -4.93 -6.53
N ALA A 152 -11.12 -4.30 -6.42
CA ALA A 152 -10.62 -3.38 -7.45
C ALA A 152 -10.33 -4.11 -8.77
N TRP A 153 -9.79 -5.33 -8.70
CA TRP A 153 -9.53 -6.13 -9.90
C TRP A 153 -10.81 -6.58 -10.60
N ARG A 154 -11.85 -6.98 -9.84
CA ARG A 154 -13.17 -7.31 -10.43
C ARG A 154 -13.81 -6.08 -11.08
N ALA A 155 -13.73 -4.91 -10.45
CA ALA A 155 -14.15 -3.66 -11.07
C ALA A 155 -13.39 -3.38 -12.37
N HIS A 156 -12.06 -3.56 -12.36
CA HIS A 156 -11.21 -3.41 -13.56
C HIS A 156 -11.65 -4.35 -14.68
N ARG A 157 -11.92 -5.60 -14.39
CA ARG A 157 -12.43 -6.56 -15.39
C ARG A 157 -13.82 -6.22 -15.93
N LYS A 158 -14.60 -5.41 -15.22
CA LYS A 158 -15.90 -4.87 -15.69
C LYS A 158 -15.75 -3.55 -16.46
N GLY A 159 -14.52 -3.08 -16.68
CA GLY A 159 -14.21 -1.91 -17.49
C GLY A 159 -13.79 -0.66 -16.68
N ALA A 160 -13.68 -0.73 -15.35
CA ALA A 160 -13.07 0.34 -14.60
C ALA A 160 -11.59 0.45 -14.94
N LEU A 161 -11.11 1.67 -15.15
CA LEU A 161 -9.71 1.92 -15.43
C LEU A 161 -8.86 1.71 -14.17
N PHE A 162 -7.67 1.12 -14.33
CA PHE A 162 -6.69 0.94 -13.25
C PHE A 162 -5.49 1.86 -13.51
N ALA A 163 -5.23 2.79 -12.60
CA ALA A 163 -4.25 3.85 -12.80
C ALA A 163 -2.93 3.56 -12.07
N ASN A 164 -1.82 3.84 -12.74
CA ASN A 164 -0.45 3.77 -12.22
C ASN A 164 -0.14 2.53 -11.38
N PRO A 165 -0.46 1.30 -11.82
CA PRO A 165 -0.32 0.08 -10.98
C PRO A 165 1.11 -0.20 -10.52
N CYS A 166 2.12 0.34 -11.19
CA CYS A 166 3.52 0.18 -10.80
C CYS A 166 3.98 1.13 -9.67
N TYR A 167 3.14 2.09 -9.24
CA TYR A 167 3.47 3.00 -8.16
C TYR A 167 3.21 2.35 -6.81
N THR A 168 4.23 1.73 -6.27
CA THR A 168 4.22 1.06 -4.97
C THR A 168 5.25 1.67 -4.04
N GLN A 169 4.89 1.83 -2.77
CA GLN A 169 5.78 2.35 -1.75
C GLN A 169 6.31 1.23 -0.87
N ILE A 170 7.61 1.22 -0.71
CA ILE A 170 8.32 0.34 0.21
C ILE A 170 8.66 1.13 1.47
N HIS A 171 8.44 0.56 2.65
CA HIS A 171 8.76 1.18 3.93
C HIS A 171 10.08 0.64 4.48
N PRO A 172 11.06 1.49 4.82
CA PRO A 172 12.41 1.05 5.17
C PRO A 172 12.55 0.46 6.58
N THR A 173 11.59 0.68 7.49
CA THR A 173 11.71 0.32 8.91
C THR A 173 10.76 -0.80 9.31
N CYS A 174 10.83 -1.96 8.63
CA CYS A 174 10.07 -3.14 9.03
C CYS A 174 10.99 -4.15 9.71
N ILE A 175 10.44 -4.95 10.62
CA ILE A 175 11.18 -6.08 11.22
C ILE A 175 11.41 -7.10 10.11
N PRO A 176 12.66 -7.54 9.84
CA PRO A 176 12.96 -8.50 8.79
C PRO A 176 12.27 -9.84 9.00
N GLN A 177 12.08 -10.58 7.92
CA GLN A 177 11.60 -11.95 7.98
C GLN A 177 12.53 -12.82 8.82
N SER A 178 11.97 -13.52 9.83
CA SER A 178 12.71 -14.43 10.72
C SER A 178 12.78 -15.86 10.18
N ASP A 179 11.69 -16.35 9.57
CA ASP A 179 11.60 -17.70 9.02
C ASP A 179 10.73 -17.77 7.76
N ASP A 180 10.72 -18.90 7.07
CA ASP A 180 10.02 -19.08 5.80
C ASP A 180 8.51 -19.31 5.95
N SER A 181 8.03 -19.53 7.17
CA SER A 181 6.59 -19.66 7.45
C SER A 181 5.90 -18.32 7.63
N GLN A 182 6.67 -17.26 7.87
CA GLN A 182 6.15 -15.93 8.09
C GLN A 182 5.46 -15.38 6.83
N SER A 183 4.23 -14.93 6.98
CA SER A 183 3.38 -14.44 5.89
C SER A 183 3.11 -12.93 5.95
N LYS A 184 3.64 -12.23 6.96
CA LYS A 184 3.46 -10.80 7.17
C LYS A 184 4.67 -10.20 7.86
N LEU A 185 5.01 -8.95 7.50
CA LEU A 185 6.04 -8.18 8.17
C LEU A 185 5.43 -7.14 9.11
N THR A 186 6.10 -6.89 10.24
CA THR A 186 5.68 -5.85 11.19
C THR A 186 6.35 -4.54 10.85
N LEU A 187 5.53 -3.52 10.63
CA LEU A 187 5.97 -2.15 10.45
C LEU A 187 6.41 -1.55 11.79
N MET A 188 7.61 -0.99 11.83
CA MET A 188 8.06 -0.12 12.89
C MET A 188 7.86 1.35 12.48
N SER A 189 7.56 2.21 13.45
CA SER A 189 7.36 3.64 13.17
C SER A 189 8.61 4.26 12.54
N GLU A 190 8.43 5.04 11.48
CA GLU A 190 9.50 5.79 10.84
C GLU A 190 10.15 6.81 11.80
N SER A 191 9.43 7.26 12.83
CA SER A 191 9.96 8.18 13.86
C SER A 191 11.17 7.62 14.62
N LEU A 192 11.39 6.31 14.62
CA LEU A 192 12.61 5.71 15.18
C LEU A 192 13.88 6.24 14.50
N ARG A 193 13.81 6.65 13.23
CA ARG A 193 14.95 7.24 12.51
C ARG A 193 15.24 8.70 12.86
N ASN A 194 14.39 9.33 13.69
CA ASN A 194 14.65 10.70 14.17
C ASN A 194 15.83 10.75 15.14
N ASP A 195 15.96 9.73 15.98
CA ASP A 195 17.04 9.61 16.97
C ASP A 195 17.90 8.37 16.73
N GLY A 196 17.40 7.33 16.05
CA GLY A 196 18.15 6.13 15.70
C GLY A 196 18.99 6.29 14.44
N ARG A 197 20.20 5.73 14.44
CA ARG A 197 21.15 5.77 13.31
C ARG A 197 21.16 4.43 12.58
N VAL A 198 21.15 4.49 11.24
CA VAL A 198 21.09 3.27 10.39
C VAL A 198 22.49 2.96 9.87
N TRP A 199 22.94 1.70 10.06
CA TRP A 199 24.26 1.28 9.64
C TRP A 199 24.34 -0.22 9.30
N VAL A 200 25.43 -0.62 8.65
CA VAL A 200 25.87 -1.99 8.45
C VAL A 200 27.36 -2.11 8.82
N PRO A 201 27.87 -3.30 9.19
CA PRO A 201 29.32 -3.49 9.33
C PRO A 201 30.05 -3.23 8.01
N VAL A 202 31.21 -2.60 8.09
CA VAL A 202 32.11 -2.41 6.93
C VAL A 202 32.55 -3.78 6.38
N ASN A 203 32.83 -4.73 7.29
CA ASN A 203 33.13 -6.10 6.92
C ASN A 203 31.84 -6.92 6.71
N PRO A 204 31.52 -7.43 5.50
CA PRO A 204 30.31 -8.24 5.27
C PRO A 204 30.30 -9.59 6.01
N ASP A 205 31.49 -10.10 6.37
CA ASP A 205 31.66 -11.37 7.09
C ASP A 205 31.75 -11.17 8.61
N GLU A 206 31.27 -10.03 9.13
CA GLU A 206 31.26 -9.75 10.54
C GLU A 206 30.44 -10.78 11.35
N THR A 207 31.02 -11.27 12.43
CA THR A 207 30.43 -12.28 13.31
C THR A 207 30.25 -11.83 14.75
N ARG A 208 30.83 -10.68 15.13
CA ARG A 208 30.64 -10.09 16.47
C ARG A 208 29.19 -9.66 16.67
N LEU A 209 28.78 -9.56 17.93
CA LEU A 209 27.50 -8.92 18.25
C LEU A 209 27.54 -7.43 17.84
N ALA A 210 26.42 -6.92 17.36
CA ALA A 210 26.33 -5.54 16.86
C ALA A 210 26.88 -4.50 17.86
N ARG A 211 26.60 -4.69 19.15
CA ARG A 211 27.08 -3.80 20.22
C ARG A 211 28.62 -3.80 20.41
N ASP A 212 29.29 -4.87 19.99
CA ASP A 212 30.73 -5.07 20.16
C ASP A 212 31.54 -4.59 18.93
N ILE A 213 30.87 -4.11 17.88
CA ILE A 213 31.50 -3.57 16.67
C ILE A 213 31.88 -2.11 16.93
N PRO A 214 33.17 -1.71 16.83
CA PRO A 214 33.62 -0.33 17.02
C PRO A 214 32.97 0.63 16.01
N GLU A 215 32.86 1.91 16.39
CA GLU A 215 32.26 2.97 15.57
C GLU A 215 32.95 3.10 14.20
N GLU A 216 34.25 2.99 14.12
CA GLU A 216 35.06 3.09 12.92
C GLU A 216 34.86 1.91 11.93
N GLU A 217 34.26 0.81 12.41
CA GLU A 217 33.93 -0.35 11.60
C GLU A 217 32.45 -0.40 11.20
N ARG A 218 31.69 0.69 11.45
CA ARG A 218 30.29 0.85 11.07
C ARG A 218 30.15 1.76 9.86
N ASP A 219 29.45 1.32 8.82
CA ASP A 219 29.08 2.17 7.67
C ASP A 219 27.68 2.78 7.89
N TYR A 220 27.64 4.05 8.29
CA TYR A 220 26.42 4.85 8.37
C TYR A 220 26.03 5.33 6.97
N TYR A 221 25.65 4.42 6.13
CA TYR A 221 25.51 4.59 4.69
C TYR A 221 24.51 5.67 4.27
N LEU A 222 23.43 5.92 5.04
CA LEU A 222 22.49 7.00 4.72
C LEU A 222 23.11 8.36 4.97
N GLU A 223 23.85 8.54 6.08
CA GLU A 223 24.56 9.76 6.38
C GLU A 223 25.67 10.05 5.37
N ARG A 224 26.36 9.01 4.91
CA ARG A 224 27.42 9.10 3.91
C ARG A 224 26.89 9.41 2.51
N LEU A 225 25.79 8.78 2.09
CA LEU A 225 25.24 8.93 0.73
C LEU A 225 24.38 10.19 0.60
N TYR A 226 23.70 10.59 1.67
CA TYR A 226 22.71 11.68 1.70
C TYR A 226 22.94 12.61 2.89
N PRO A 227 24.07 13.36 2.93
CA PRO A 227 24.47 14.13 4.12
C PRO A 227 23.46 15.19 4.55
N SER A 228 22.65 15.74 3.62
CA SER A 228 21.64 16.74 3.92
C SER A 228 20.43 16.21 4.70
N PHE A 229 20.12 14.92 4.59
CA PHE A 229 18.96 14.27 5.21
C PHE A 229 19.36 13.15 6.18
N GLY A 230 20.49 12.50 5.96
CA GLY A 230 20.98 11.39 6.78
C GLY A 230 19.92 10.30 6.96
N ASN A 231 19.67 9.93 8.19
CA ASN A 231 18.67 8.90 8.55
C ASN A 231 17.22 9.29 8.22
N LEU A 232 16.96 10.58 7.94
CA LEU A 232 15.64 11.09 7.54
C LEU A 232 15.43 11.10 6.02
N ALA A 233 16.33 10.51 5.23
CA ALA A 233 16.15 10.34 3.80
C ALA A 233 14.79 9.69 3.50
N PRO A 234 14.08 10.11 2.42
CA PRO A 234 12.77 9.58 2.04
C PRO A 234 12.72 8.06 1.92
N ARG A 235 11.53 7.50 2.02
CA ARG A 235 11.30 6.05 2.07
C ARG A 235 11.83 5.31 0.85
N ASP A 236 11.60 5.85 -0.34
CA ASP A 236 12.08 5.30 -1.61
C ASP A 236 13.60 5.20 -1.66
N ILE A 237 14.29 6.25 -1.21
CA ILE A 237 15.76 6.33 -1.15
C ILE A 237 16.33 5.39 -0.08
N SER A 238 15.82 5.49 1.16
CA SER A 238 16.31 4.66 2.27
C SER A 238 16.11 3.17 2.01
N SER A 239 14.95 2.79 1.43
CA SER A 239 14.65 1.40 1.10
C SER A 239 15.58 0.86 0.00
N ARG A 240 15.81 1.64 -1.06
CA ARG A 240 16.73 1.26 -2.15
C ARG A 240 18.17 1.10 -1.66
N ALA A 241 18.63 2.03 -0.82
CA ALA A 241 19.98 1.97 -0.24
C ALA A 241 20.16 0.72 0.62
N ALA A 242 19.21 0.39 1.49
CA ALA A 242 19.24 -0.82 2.30
C ALA A 242 19.24 -2.10 1.45
N LYS A 243 18.37 -2.17 0.43
CA LYS A 243 18.31 -3.33 -0.48
C LYS A 243 19.63 -3.53 -1.23
N ARG A 244 20.21 -2.47 -1.78
CA ARG A 244 21.51 -2.55 -2.49
C ARG A 244 22.64 -3.11 -1.62
N LEU A 245 22.66 -2.79 -0.32
CA LEU A 245 23.64 -3.34 0.62
C LEU A 245 23.39 -4.83 0.90
N VAL A 246 22.14 -5.19 1.13
CA VAL A 246 21.77 -6.60 1.35
C VAL A 246 22.07 -7.45 0.10
N ASP A 247 21.74 -6.98 -1.07
CA ASP A 247 22.03 -7.67 -2.35
C ASP A 247 23.54 -7.84 -2.60
N LYS A 248 24.38 -6.93 -2.07
CA LYS A 248 25.84 -7.03 -2.08
C LYS A 248 26.42 -7.95 -0.99
N GLY A 249 25.57 -8.57 -0.18
CA GLY A 249 26.00 -9.45 0.91
C GLY A 249 26.36 -8.75 2.22
N GLN A 250 26.15 -7.42 2.33
CA GLN A 250 26.41 -6.65 3.55
C GLN A 250 25.25 -6.66 4.54
N GLY A 251 24.22 -7.49 4.30
CA GLY A 251 23.09 -7.62 5.18
C GLY A 251 23.45 -8.20 6.54
N VAL A 252 22.69 -7.85 7.58
CA VAL A 252 22.86 -8.31 8.97
C VAL A 252 21.75 -9.25 9.40
N GLY A 253 21.95 -9.89 10.55
CA GLY A 253 21.01 -10.86 11.12
C GLY A 253 21.21 -12.28 10.59
N PRO A 254 20.46 -13.28 11.14
CA PRO A 254 20.65 -14.68 10.82
C PRO A 254 20.48 -15.04 9.34
N LYS A 255 19.61 -14.31 8.63
CA LYS A 255 19.35 -14.49 7.19
C LYS A 255 20.12 -13.48 6.31
N LYS A 256 20.96 -12.65 6.89
CA LYS A 256 21.65 -11.57 6.16
C LYS A 256 20.68 -10.65 5.38
N ASN A 257 19.45 -10.48 5.88
CA ASN A 257 18.35 -9.76 5.21
C ASN A 257 17.92 -8.49 5.95
N GLY A 258 18.81 -7.85 6.68
CA GLY A 258 18.51 -6.62 7.43
C GLY A 258 19.65 -5.62 7.42
N VAL A 259 19.39 -4.45 7.98
CA VAL A 259 20.37 -3.43 8.40
C VAL A 259 20.11 -3.06 9.85
N TYR A 260 21.10 -2.50 10.56
CA TYR A 260 20.93 -2.08 11.94
C TYR A 260 20.30 -0.70 12.05
N LEU A 261 19.43 -0.52 13.04
CA LEU A 261 18.92 0.76 13.54
C LEU A 261 19.31 0.88 15.01
N ASP A 262 20.24 1.77 15.32
CA ASP A 262 20.97 1.86 16.58
C ASP A 262 20.58 3.09 17.38
N PHE A 263 20.27 2.88 18.65
CA PHE A 263 19.92 3.94 19.60
C PHE A 263 21.00 4.21 20.65
N SER A 264 22.17 3.56 20.58
CA SER A 264 23.22 3.71 21.58
C SER A 264 23.65 5.18 21.76
N GLU A 265 23.89 5.91 20.67
CA GLU A 265 24.21 7.35 20.69
C GLU A 265 23.06 8.20 21.26
N ALA A 266 21.82 7.91 20.86
CA ALA A 266 20.65 8.64 21.37
C ALA A 266 20.44 8.43 22.86
N ILE A 267 20.68 7.23 23.38
CA ILE A 267 20.60 6.90 24.80
C ILE A 267 21.70 7.64 25.58
N GLU A 268 22.92 7.71 25.05
CA GLU A 268 24.01 8.44 25.64
C GLU A 268 23.74 9.96 25.68
N ARG A 269 23.27 10.53 24.59
CA ARG A 269 23.02 11.96 24.43
C ARG A 269 21.78 12.47 25.17
N LEU A 270 20.66 11.72 25.12
CA LEU A 270 19.35 12.15 25.66
C LEU A 270 19.07 11.57 27.06
N GLY A 271 19.71 10.46 27.40
CA GLY A 271 19.35 9.61 28.53
C GLY A 271 18.27 8.60 28.22
N ARG A 272 18.32 7.47 28.93
CA ARG A 272 17.39 6.34 28.75
C ARG A 272 15.94 6.74 28.97
N ASP A 273 15.64 7.55 29.98
CA ASP A 273 14.27 7.94 30.34
C ASP A 273 13.57 8.72 29.20
N VAL A 274 14.31 9.61 28.52
CA VAL A 274 13.79 10.37 27.38
C VAL A 274 13.53 9.46 26.18
N VAL A 275 14.44 8.53 25.91
CA VAL A 275 14.27 7.53 24.84
C VAL A 275 13.08 6.61 25.14
N GLU A 276 12.91 6.20 26.40
CA GLU A 276 11.77 5.39 26.83
C GLU A 276 10.44 6.16 26.70
N GLU A 277 10.40 7.42 27.08
CA GLU A 277 9.21 8.26 26.89
C GLU A 277 8.82 8.36 25.40
N ARG A 278 9.79 8.50 24.50
CA ARG A 278 9.55 8.65 23.06
C ARG A 278 9.21 7.36 22.34
N TYR A 279 9.91 6.27 22.68
CA TYR A 279 9.96 5.05 21.87
C TYR A 279 9.72 3.76 22.66
N GLY A 280 9.53 3.80 23.99
CA GLY A 280 9.48 2.61 24.84
C GLY A 280 8.42 1.58 24.41
N ASN A 281 7.25 2.04 23.97
CA ASN A 281 6.22 1.15 23.43
C ASN A 281 6.63 0.45 22.13
N LEU A 282 7.42 1.11 21.28
CA LEU A 282 7.94 0.55 20.04
C LEU A 282 9.07 -0.45 20.32
N PHE A 283 9.94 -0.13 21.30
CA PHE A 283 10.99 -1.02 21.77
C PHE A 283 10.41 -2.31 22.37
N GLN A 284 9.38 -2.17 23.21
CA GLN A 284 8.69 -3.33 23.78
C GLN A 284 8.03 -4.21 22.70
N MET A 285 7.44 -3.58 21.66
CA MET A 285 6.87 -4.31 20.54
C MET A 285 7.96 -5.07 19.76
N TYR A 286 9.11 -4.43 19.50
CA TYR A 286 10.23 -5.06 18.82
C TYR A 286 10.79 -6.24 19.64
N GLU A 287 11.03 -6.03 20.92
CA GLU A 287 11.54 -7.07 21.83
C GLU A 287 10.62 -8.30 21.88
N ARG A 288 9.29 -8.09 21.91
CA ARG A 288 8.33 -9.22 21.88
C ARG A 288 8.36 -10.02 20.58
N ILE A 289 8.70 -9.39 19.47
CA ILE A 289 8.71 -10.02 18.15
C ILE A 289 10.08 -10.61 17.83
N ALA A 290 11.15 -9.86 18.07
CA ALA A 290 12.51 -10.21 17.69
C ALA A 290 13.30 -10.93 18.80
N GLY A 291 12.85 -10.82 20.06
CA GLY A 291 13.57 -11.37 21.23
C GLY A 291 14.84 -10.57 21.59
N GLU A 292 15.00 -9.36 21.09
CA GLU A 292 16.18 -8.52 21.27
C GLU A 292 15.78 -7.21 21.95
N ASN A 293 16.54 -6.79 22.99
CA ASN A 293 16.27 -5.55 23.72
C ASN A 293 16.94 -4.34 23.02
N PRO A 294 16.17 -3.39 22.46
CA PRO A 294 16.73 -2.23 21.75
C PRO A 294 17.56 -1.25 22.61
N TYR A 295 17.45 -1.34 23.93
CA TYR A 295 18.32 -0.57 24.84
C TYR A 295 19.74 -1.14 24.96
N GLU A 296 19.96 -2.36 24.52
CA GLU A 296 21.22 -3.10 24.69
C GLU A 296 21.89 -3.49 23.39
N THR A 297 21.08 -3.63 22.32
CA THR A 297 21.56 -4.04 21.00
C THR A 297 20.76 -3.34 19.89
N PRO A 298 21.40 -2.97 18.77
CA PRO A 298 20.70 -2.37 17.63
C PRO A 298 19.57 -3.24 17.11
N MET A 299 18.44 -2.59 16.76
CA MET A 299 17.33 -3.26 16.09
C MET A 299 17.73 -3.65 14.67
N ARG A 300 17.15 -4.72 14.16
CA ARG A 300 17.24 -5.11 12.74
C ARG A 300 16.02 -4.61 12.00
N ILE A 301 16.24 -3.90 10.90
CA ILE A 301 15.18 -3.41 10.02
C ILE A 301 15.47 -3.77 8.57
N TYR A 302 14.41 -3.90 7.76
CA TYR A 302 14.52 -4.11 6.31
C TYR A 302 13.31 -3.53 5.59
N PRO A 303 13.45 -3.15 4.30
CA PRO A 303 12.32 -2.66 3.51
C PRO A 303 11.23 -3.71 3.29
N ALA A 304 9.97 -3.26 3.30
CA ALA A 304 8.82 -4.09 2.96
C ALA A 304 7.76 -3.29 2.20
N SER A 305 6.99 -3.96 1.35
CA SER A 305 5.83 -3.37 0.69
C SER A 305 4.84 -2.85 1.73
N HIS A 306 4.41 -1.59 1.61
CA HIS A 306 3.64 -0.91 2.64
C HIS A 306 2.41 -0.17 2.12
N TYR A 307 2.50 0.52 0.99
CA TYR A 307 1.42 1.33 0.43
C TYR A 307 1.44 1.28 -1.09
N THR A 308 0.27 1.39 -1.71
CA THR A 308 0.14 1.45 -3.16
C THR A 308 -0.45 2.79 -3.56
N MET A 309 0.28 3.56 -4.39
CA MET A 309 -0.20 4.83 -4.94
C MET A 309 -1.03 4.62 -6.20
N GLY A 310 -0.88 3.48 -6.88
CA GLY A 310 -1.78 3.03 -7.92
C GLY A 310 -3.11 2.52 -7.37
N GLY A 311 -4.11 2.37 -8.23
CA GLY A 311 -5.44 1.89 -7.86
C GLY A 311 -6.46 2.17 -8.95
N LEU A 312 -7.75 2.06 -8.64
CA LEU A 312 -8.78 2.44 -9.60
C LEU A 312 -8.67 3.93 -9.97
N TRP A 313 -8.77 4.21 -11.25
CA TRP A 313 -8.90 5.58 -11.72
C TRP A 313 -10.23 6.17 -11.25
N VAL A 314 -10.19 7.38 -10.72
CA VAL A 314 -11.37 8.15 -10.33
C VAL A 314 -11.27 9.57 -10.84
N ASP A 315 -12.42 10.21 -11.03
CA ASP A 315 -12.48 11.65 -11.28
C ASP A 315 -12.23 12.46 -9.99
N TYR A 316 -12.36 13.78 -10.08
CA TYR A 316 -12.19 14.66 -8.92
C TYR A 316 -13.20 14.35 -7.80
N GLU A 317 -14.37 13.83 -8.15
CA GLU A 317 -15.46 13.50 -7.24
C GLU A 317 -15.40 12.03 -6.75
N LEU A 318 -14.27 11.32 -6.95
CA LEU A 318 -14.04 9.92 -6.58
C LEU A 318 -14.93 8.90 -7.29
N GLN A 319 -15.57 9.26 -8.41
CA GLN A 319 -16.28 8.31 -9.26
C GLN A 319 -15.32 7.69 -10.28
N THR A 320 -15.40 6.38 -10.47
CA THR A 320 -14.66 5.71 -11.56
C THR A 320 -15.26 6.10 -12.93
N ASN A 321 -14.65 5.65 -14.02
CA ASN A 321 -15.25 5.76 -15.35
C ASN A 321 -16.54 4.94 -15.54
N ILE A 322 -16.91 4.09 -14.56
CA ILE A 322 -18.20 3.41 -14.51
C ILE A 322 -19.15 4.21 -13.62
N PRO A 323 -20.21 4.84 -14.14
CA PRO A 323 -21.18 5.58 -13.35
C PRO A 323 -21.74 4.76 -12.18
N GLY A 324 -21.85 5.38 -11.02
CA GLY A 324 -22.33 4.73 -9.79
C GLY A 324 -21.32 3.85 -9.06
N LEU A 325 -20.09 3.72 -9.58
CA LEU A 325 -18.98 3.06 -8.92
C LEU A 325 -17.96 4.10 -8.45
N TYR A 326 -17.68 4.10 -7.15
CA TYR A 326 -16.77 5.03 -6.48
C TYR A 326 -15.63 4.26 -5.82
N ALA A 327 -14.46 4.88 -5.68
CA ALA A 327 -13.34 4.31 -4.94
C ALA A 327 -12.70 5.34 -4.01
N ALA A 328 -12.45 4.96 -2.76
CA ALA A 328 -11.93 5.84 -1.71
C ALA A 328 -10.63 5.31 -1.08
N GLY A 329 -9.81 6.23 -0.62
CA GLY A 329 -8.54 5.93 0.04
C GLY A 329 -7.59 5.16 -0.87
N GLU A 330 -6.86 4.20 -0.32
CA GLU A 330 -5.85 3.43 -1.06
C GLU A 330 -6.43 2.50 -2.17
N ALA A 331 -7.75 2.38 -2.28
CA ALA A 331 -8.39 1.65 -3.39
C ALA A 331 -8.38 2.43 -4.70
N ASN A 332 -8.26 3.76 -4.66
CA ASN A 332 -8.05 4.61 -5.83
C ASN A 332 -6.56 4.93 -6.04
N PHE A 333 -6.21 5.53 -7.19
CA PHE A 333 -4.83 5.84 -7.58
C PHE A 333 -4.19 7.01 -6.82
N SER A 334 -4.83 7.48 -5.79
CA SER A 334 -4.41 8.41 -4.75
C SER A 334 -3.87 9.80 -5.16
N ASP A 335 -3.84 10.70 -4.18
CA ASP A 335 -3.34 12.08 -4.32
C ASP A 335 -1.82 12.19 -4.05
N HIS A 336 -1.07 11.08 -4.12
CA HIS A 336 0.32 11.03 -3.68
C HIS A 336 1.34 10.97 -4.82
N GLY A 337 0.89 10.87 -6.05
CA GLY A 337 1.79 10.70 -7.20
C GLY A 337 2.62 9.42 -7.10
N ALA A 338 3.90 9.52 -7.43
CA ALA A 338 4.80 8.36 -7.46
C ALA A 338 5.43 8.01 -6.10
N ASN A 339 5.27 8.86 -5.07
CA ASN A 339 5.79 8.61 -3.72
C ASN A 339 4.96 9.34 -2.66
N ARG A 340 4.49 8.60 -1.67
CA ARG A 340 3.68 9.11 -0.58
C ARG A 340 4.55 9.62 0.57
N LEU A 341 4.28 10.82 1.06
CA LEU A 341 4.88 11.34 2.28
C LEU A 341 4.27 10.68 3.54
N GLY A 342 5.02 10.66 4.63
CA GLY A 342 4.54 10.10 5.90
C GLY A 342 3.24 10.76 6.37
N ALA A 343 2.37 9.99 7.01
CA ALA A 343 1.04 10.34 7.53
C ALA A 343 -0.04 10.69 6.48
N SER A 344 0.29 10.93 5.21
CA SER A 344 -0.67 11.37 4.18
C SER A 344 -1.71 10.33 3.78
N ALA A 345 -1.44 9.02 3.94
CA ALA A 345 -2.41 7.97 3.59
C ALA A 345 -3.67 8.00 4.45
N LEU A 346 -3.49 8.13 5.77
CA LEU A 346 -4.63 8.28 6.69
C LEU A 346 -5.39 9.57 6.41
N MET A 347 -4.65 10.65 6.11
CA MET A 347 -5.24 11.94 5.74
C MET A 347 -6.11 11.82 4.48
N GLN A 348 -5.64 11.15 3.43
CA GLN A 348 -6.43 10.92 2.20
C GLN A 348 -7.69 10.10 2.48
N GLY A 349 -7.59 8.97 3.18
CA GLY A 349 -8.76 8.16 3.49
C GLY A 349 -9.84 8.92 4.28
N LEU A 350 -9.42 9.81 5.22
CA LEU A 350 -10.32 10.66 5.98
C LEU A 350 -10.90 11.79 5.12
N ALA A 351 -10.09 12.40 4.23
CA ALA A 351 -10.56 13.41 3.28
C ALA A 351 -11.62 12.83 2.35
N ASP A 352 -11.34 11.69 1.72
CA ASP A 352 -12.26 11.01 0.83
C ASP A 352 -13.57 10.64 1.54
N GLY A 353 -13.46 10.03 2.74
CA GLY A 353 -14.62 9.51 3.46
C GLY A 353 -15.50 10.56 4.14
N TYR A 354 -14.91 11.64 4.67
CA TYR A 354 -15.67 12.67 5.42
C TYR A 354 -15.99 13.91 4.60
N PHE A 355 -15.13 14.29 3.64
CA PHE A 355 -15.24 15.59 2.98
C PHE A 355 -15.56 15.52 1.48
N VAL A 356 -15.47 14.36 0.85
CA VAL A 356 -15.77 14.19 -0.57
C VAL A 356 -16.95 13.28 -0.81
N LEU A 357 -16.86 12.01 -0.45
CA LEU A 357 -17.88 10.99 -0.75
C LEU A 357 -19.30 11.32 -0.27
N PRO A 358 -19.54 11.93 0.89
CA PRO A 358 -20.91 12.24 1.32
C PRO A 358 -21.63 13.17 0.33
N TYR A 359 -20.92 14.16 -0.21
CA TYR A 359 -21.47 15.08 -1.21
C TYR A 359 -21.63 14.41 -2.58
N THR A 360 -20.61 13.71 -3.02
CA THR A 360 -20.59 13.01 -4.30
C THR A 360 -21.71 11.97 -4.39
N ILE A 361 -21.85 11.13 -3.37
CA ILE A 361 -22.91 10.11 -3.32
C ILE A 361 -24.29 10.79 -3.24
N GLY A 362 -24.43 11.83 -2.42
CA GLY A 362 -25.67 12.60 -2.33
C GLY A 362 -26.10 13.15 -3.69
N ASN A 363 -25.18 13.78 -4.40
CA ASN A 363 -25.42 14.31 -5.76
C ASN A 363 -25.75 13.20 -6.76
N GLY A 364 -25.00 12.09 -6.72
CA GLY A 364 -25.21 10.92 -7.59
C GLY A 364 -26.53 10.20 -7.35
N LEU A 365 -27.02 10.17 -6.10
CA LEU A 365 -28.27 9.52 -5.72
C LEU A 365 -29.50 10.42 -5.91
N ALA A 366 -29.37 11.75 -5.87
CA ALA A 366 -30.50 12.67 -5.98
C ALA A 366 -31.45 12.37 -7.16
N PRO A 367 -30.96 12.13 -8.40
CA PRO A 367 -31.82 11.80 -9.54
C PRO A 367 -32.41 10.38 -9.47
N LEU A 368 -32.01 9.55 -8.53
CA LEU A 368 -32.39 8.15 -8.37
C LEU A 368 -33.31 7.87 -7.19
N LEU A 369 -33.58 8.85 -6.32
CA LEU A 369 -34.30 8.67 -5.05
C LEU A 369 -35.65 7.99 -5.18
N ASN A 370 -36.37 8.15 -6.30
CA ASN A 370 -37.68 7.55 -6.52
C ASN A 370 -37.64 6.45 -7.61
N LYS A 371 -36.45 6.05 -8.04
CA LYS A 371 -36.32 4.98 -9.05
C LYS A 371 -36.13 3.63 -8.33
N PRO A 372 -36.79 2.56 -8.80
CA PRO A 372 -36.54 1.23 -8.28
C PRO A 372 -35.10 0.81 -8.58
N MET A 373 -34.48 0.09 -7.66
CA MET A 373 -33.24 -0.64 -7.95
C MET A 373 -33.54 -1.81 -8.88
N PRO A 374 -32.58 -2.20 -9.74
CA PRO A 374 -32.68 -3.46 -10.47
C PRO A 374 -32.91 -4.63 -9.50
N GLY A 375 -33.78 -5.58 -9.87
CA GLY A 375 -33.95 -6.79 -9.07
C GLY A 375 -32.70 -7.68 -9.15
N ILE A 376 -32.40 -8.40 -8.06
CA ILE A 376 -31.29 -9.38 -8.04
C ILE A 376 -31.52 -10.60 -8.91
N ASP A 377 -32.72 -10.74 -9.49
CA ASP A 377 -33.09 -11.72 -10.51
C ASP A 377 -32.72 -11.29 -11.94
N HIS A 378 -32.22 -10.05 -12.10
CA HIS A 378 -31.72 -9.55 -13.39
C HIS A 378 -30.63 -10.48 -13.96
N PRO A 379 -30.60 -10.75 -15.28
CA PRO A 379 -29.63 -11.65 -15.91
C PRO A 379 -28.15 -11.35 -15.55
N GLU A 380 -27.76 -10.08 -15.44
CA GLU A 380 -26.39 -9.68 -15.09
C GLU A 380 -26.00 -10.10 -13.65
N PHE A 381 -26.93 -10.07 -12.69
CA PHE A 381 -26.68 -10.60 -11.35
C PHE A 381 -26.51 -12.11 -11.38
N LYS A 382 -27.38 -12.83 -12.10
CA LYS A 382 -27.29 -14.29 -12.21
C LYS A 382 -26.03 -14.74 -12.94
N ALA A 383 -25.63 -14.04 -13.99
CA ALA A 383 -24.38 -14.31 -14.69
C ALA A 383 -23.15 -14.09 -13.78
N ALA A 384 -23.15 -13.03 -12.95
CA ALA A 384 -22.07 -12.77 -12.01
C ALA A 384 -22.00 -13.80 -10.86
N GLU A 385 -23.17 -14.21 -10.30
CA GLU A 385 -23.24 -15.29 -9.30
C GLU A 385 -22.69 -16.60 -9.89
N GLN A 386 -23.13 -16.97 -11.09
CA GLN A 386 -22.68 -18.19 -11.77
C GLN A 386 -21.18 -18.14 -12.06
N ALA A 387 -20.65 -17.04 -12.60
CA ALA A 387 -19.23 -16.88 -12.88
C ALA A 387 -18.37 -16.97 -11.61
N ALA A 388 -18.86 -16.41 -10.47
CA ALA A 388 -18.20 -16.55 -9.20
C ALA A 388 -18.19 -18.00 -8.70
N ALA A 389 -19.33 -18.71 -8.77
CA ALA A 389 -19.44 -20.11 -8.38
C ALA A 389 -18.54 -21.01 -9.24
N GLU A 390 -18.55 -20.82 -10.56
CA GLU A 390 -17.69 -21.58 -11.49
C GLU A 390 -16.21 -21.36 -11.19
N ARG A 391 -15.80 -20.14 -10.85
CA ARG A 391 -14.41 -19.81 -10.48
C ARG A 391 -13.97 -20.56 -9.23
N PHE A 392 -14.75 -20.53 -8.14
CA PHE A 392 -14.40 -21.23 -6.90
C PHE A 392 -14.44 -22.74 -7.06
N ASN A 393 -15.42 -23.28 -7.76
CA ASN A 393 -15.49 -24.71 -8.11
C ASN A 393 -14.29 -25.12 -8.98
N GLY A 394 -13.86 -24.24 -9.88
CA GLY A 394 -12.66 -24.46 -10.69
C GLY A 394 -11.41 -24.65 -9.84
N TYR A 395 -11.19 -23.82 -8.80
CA TYR A 395 -10.04 -23.98 -7.91
C TYR A 395 -10.07 -25.30 -7.14
N LEU A 396 -11.23 -25.73 -6.68
CA LEU A 396 -11.41 -27.01 -5.98
C LEU A 396 -11.17 -28.21 -6.92
N ALA A 397 -11.55 -28.08 -8.18
CA ALA A 397 -11.49 -29.15 -9.17
C ALA A 397 -10.08 -29.45 -9.70
N VAL A 398 -9.12 -28.51 -9.61
CA VAL A 398 -7.75 -28.71 -10.12
C VAL A 398 -7.08 -29.89 -9.46
N ASN A 399 -7.20 -30.03 -8.12
CA ASN A 399 -6.65 -31.15 -7.33
C ASN A 399 -5.17 -31.47 -7.61
N GLY A 400 -4.36 -30.42 -7.77
CA GLY A 400 -2.91 -30.50 -8.00
C GLY A 400 -2.10 -30.82 -6.75
N THR A 401 -0.85 -30.39 -6.73
CA THR A 401 0.11 -30.72 -5.66
C THR A 401 0.52 -29.51 -4.80
N LYS A 402 0.36 -28.27 -5.31
CA LYS A 402 0.90 -27.06 -4.69
C LYS A 402 -0.19 -26.18 -4.09
N SER A 403 0.02 -25.71 -2.87
CA SER A 403 -0.92 -24.83 -2.16
C SER A 403 -0.97 -23.43 -2.76
N PRO A 404 -2.05 -22.64 -2.51
CA PRO A 404 -2.08 -21.22 -2.86
C PRO A 404 -0.93 -20.42 -2.24
N ASP A 405 -0.49 -20.77 -1.02
CA ASP A 405 0.65 -20.11 -0.35
C ASP A 405 1.97 -20.33 -1.10
N TYR A 406 2.17 -21.51 -1.70
CA TYR A 406 3.33 -21.75 -2.56
C TYR A 406 3.34 -20.78 -3.74
N PHE A 407 2.23 -20.70 -4.47
CA PHE A 407 2.12 -19.83 -5.64
C PHE A 407 2.23 -18.35 -5.27
N HIS A 408 1.66 -17.95 -4.13
CA HIS A 408 1.76 -16.57 -3.66
C HIS A 408 3.20 -16.18 -3.31
N ARG A 409 3.96 -17.09 -2.69
CA ARG A 409 5.40 -16.86 -2.41
C ARG A 409 6.21 -16.73 -3.67
N GLU A 410 6.03 -17.61 -4.63
CA GLU A 410 6.78 -17.57 -5.90
C GLU A 410 6.41 -16.31 -6.71
N LEU A 411 5.12 -15.97 -6.79
CA LEU A 411 4.65 -14.70 -7.35
C LEU A 411 5.33 -13.50 -6.66
N GLY A 412 5.27 -13.46 -5.33
CA GLY A 412 5.84 -12.39 -4.52
C GLY A 412 7.34 -12.22 -4.74
N LYS A 413 8.10 -13.30 -4.87
CA LYS A 413 9.53 -13.26 -5.22
C LYS A 413 9.76 -12.62 -6.60
N ILE A 414 9.02 -13.05 -7.62
CA ILE A 414 9.17 -12.51 -8.99
C ILE A 414 8.92 -11.00 -8.99
N ILE A 415 7.81 -10.53 -8.40
CA ILE A 415 7.51 -9.09 -8.41
C ILE A 415 8.44 -8.30 -7.48
N TRP A 416 8.93 -8.88 -6.37
CA TRP A 416 9.91 -8.22 -5.51
C TRP A 416 11.25 -8.03 -6.21
N ASP A 417 11.73 -9.04 -6.91
CA ASP A 417 13.04 -9.03 -7.56
C ASP A 417 13.06 -8.15 -8.83
N TYR A 418 11.98 -8.16 -9.62
CA TYR A 418 11.96 -7.51 -10.93
C TYR A 418 11.08 -6.27 -11.03
N CYS A 419 10.05 -6.13 -10.16
CA CYS A 419 9.14 -4.98 -10.13
C CYS A 419 9.08 -4.29 -8.76
N GLY A 420 10.07 -4.53 -7.90
CA GLY A 420 10.18 -3.93 -6.56
C GLY A 420 10.75 -2.51 -6.58
N MET A 421 11.84 -2.30 -5.83
CA MET A 421 12.42 -0.96 -5.58
C MET A 421 13.36 -0.46 -6.67
N GLU A 422 14.03 -1.34 -7.37
CA GLU A 422 14.97 -1.04 -8.46
C GLU A 422 14.67 -2.00 -9.61
N ARG A 423 14.35 -1.45 -10.75
CA ARG A 423 13.80 -2.16 -11.90
C ARG A 423 14.73 -1.99 -13.09
N THR A 424 14.78 -2.99 -13.97
CA THR A 424 15.46 -2.91 -15.26
C THR A 424 14.52 -3.39 -16.36
N GLU A 425 14.74 -2.95 -17.59
CA GLU A 425 13.99 -3.43 -18.75
C GLU A 425 14.09 -4.95 -18.90
N GLU A 426 15.30 -5.50 -18.75
CA GLU A 426 15.55 -6.93 -18.79
C GLU A 426 14.79 -7.68 -17.70
N GLY A 427 14.86 -7.21 -16.45
CA GLY A 427 14.16 -7.81 -15.31
C GLY A 427 12.64 -7.76 -15.47
N LEU A 428 12.07 -6.64 -15.93
CA LEU A 428 10.63 -6.53 -16.19
C LEU A 428 10.16 -7.45 -17.32
N LYS A 429 10.92 -7.56 -18.40
CA LYS A 429 10.63 -8.53 -19.49
C LYS A 429 10.70 -9.97 -18.98
N LYS A 430 11.68 -10.28 -18.13
CA LYS A 430 11.80 -11.60 -17.49
C LYS A 430 10.61 -11.88 -16.58
N ALA A 431 10.16 -10.92 -15.77
CA ALA A 431 8.94 -11.06 -14.96
C ALA A 431 7.71 -11.34 -15.83
N LEU A 432 7.54 -10.62 -16.94
CA LEU A 432 6.45 -10.81 -17.90
C LEU A 432 6.52 -12.16 -18.66
N THR A 433 7.62 -12.89 -18.58
CA THR A 433 7.74 -14.29 -19.04
C THR A 433 7.40 -15.26 -17.90
N LEU A 434 8.00 -15.07 -16.72
CA LEU A 434 7.86 -15.98 -15.59
C LEU A 434 6.45 -15.96 -14.97
N LEU A 435 5.81 -14.79 -14.90
CA LEU A 435 4.47 -14.66 -14.30
C LEU A 435 3.40 -15.46 -15.05
N PRO A 436 3.27 -15.38 -16.39
CA PRO A 436 2.34 -16.23 -17.14
C PRO A 436 2.64 -17.72 -17.01
N GLU A 437 3.92 -18.13 -17.00
CA GLU A 437 4.33 -19.52 -16.81
C GLU A 437 3.91 -20.05 -15.44
N LEU A 438 4.16 -19.29 -14.37
CA LEU A 438 3.76 -19.65 -13.01
C LEU A 438 2.22 -19.63 -12.86
N TYR A 439 1.54 -18.69 -13.51
CA TYR A 439 0.09 -18.62 -13.52
C TYR A 439 -0.54 -19.81 -14.26
N GLN A 440 0.10 -20.31 -15.32
CA GLN A 440 -0.33 -21.54 -15.98
C GLN A 440 -0.16 -22.76 -15.06
N GLN A 441 0.95 -22.83 -14.30
CA GLN A 441 1.11 -23.87 -13.27
C GLN A 441 0.05 -23.75 -12.17
N PHE A 442 -0.29 -22.52 -11.72
CA PHE A 442 -1.39 -22.31 -10.78
C PHE A 442 -2.70 -22.91 -11.30
N LYS A 443 -3.04 -22.73 -12.57
CA LYS A 443 -4.27 -23.27 -13.17
C LYS A 443 -4.30 -24.80 -13.27
N THR A 444 -3.14 -25.46 -13.29
CA THR A 444 -3.05 -26.90 -13.57
C THR A 444 -2.53 -27.73 -12.39
N ASP A 445 -1.89 -27.13 -11.38
CA ASP A 445 -1.25 -27.81 -10.25
C ASP A 445 -1.66 -27.24 -8.88
N LEU A 446 -2.69 -26.38 -8.84
CA LEU A 446 -3.24 -25.85 -7.59
C LEU A 446 -3.91 -26.95 -6.77
N ARG A 447 -3.65 -26.98 -5.48
CA ARG A 447 -4.35 -27.81 -4.52
C ARG A 447 -5.05 -26.96 -3.47
N VAL A 448 -6.36 -26.98 -3.49
CA VAL A 448 -7.23 -26.44 -2.44
C VAL A 448 -7.81 -27.62 -1.68
N THR A 449 -7.62 -27.62 -0.37
CA THR A 449 -8.18 -28.64 0.53
C THR A 449 -9.53 -28.19 1.08
N GLY A 450 -10.40 -29.14 1.48
CA GLY A 450 -11.74 -28.85 1.98
C GLY A 450 -12.76 -28.69 0.84
N ASP A 451 -13.84 -28.00 1.11
CA ASP A 451 -14.97 -27.78 0.21
C ASP A 451 -15.30 -26.28 0.06
N GLY A 452 -16.34 -25.98 -0.71
CA GLY A 452 -16.85 -24.62 -0.92
C GLY A 452 -18.00 -24.20 0.00
N GLU A 453 -18.49 -25.08 0.85
CA GLU A 453 -19.70 -24.91 1.66
C GLU A 453 -19.40 -24.68 3.15
N SER A 454 -18.12 -24.55 3.50
CA SER A 454 -17.65 -24.29 4.85
C SER A 454 -16.52 -23.25 4.86
N LEU A 455 -16.09 -22.84 6.07
CA LEU A 455 -14.96 -21.92 6.22
C LEU A 455 -13.70 -22.54 5.62
N ASN A 456 -13.23 -22.00 4.51
CA ASN A 456 -12.08 -22.51 3.77
C ASN A 456 -11.11 -21.39 3.39
N GLN A 457 -10.15 -21.11 4.29
CA GLN A 457 -9.12 -20.09 4.05
C GLN A 457 -8.20 -20.42 2.86
N THR A 458 -8.04 -21.70 2.52
CA THR A 458 -7.24 -22.11 1.36
C THR A 458 -7.93 -21.69 0.06
N LEU A 459 -9.26 -21.83 0.02
CA LEU A 459 -10.06 -21.40 -1.11
C LEU A 459 -10.09 -19.87 -1.26
N GLU A 460 -10.21 -19.12 -0.15
CA GLU A 460 -10.11 -17.65 -0.15
C GLU A 460 -8.76 -17.22 -0.73
N LYS A 461 -7.66 -17.80 -0.25
CA LYS A 461 -6.31 -17.50 -0.75
C LYS A 461 -6.16 -17.82 -2.24
N ALA A 462 -6.73 -18.91 -2.72
CA ALA A 462 -6.68 -19.26 -4.14
C ALA A 462 -7.30 -18.16 -5.01
N GLY A 463 -8.47 -17.64 -4.62
CA GLY A 463 -9.15 -16.56 -5.34
C GLY A 463 -8.32 -15.25 -5.36
N ARG A 464 -7.72 -14.90 -4.22
CA ARG A 464 -6.87 -13.69 -4.11
C ARG A 464 -5.58 -13.82 -4.91
N VAL A 465 -4.95 -14.99 -4.90
CA VAL A 465 -3.70 -15.26 -5.63
C VAL A 465 -3.93 -15.23 -7.13
N ASP A 466 -5.08 -15.74 -7.62
CA ASP A 466 -5.48 -15.60 -9.02
C ASP A 466 -5.50 -14.13 -9.47
N ASP A 467 -6.12 -13.26 -8.67
CA ASP A 467 -6.17 -11.82 -8.96
C ASP A 467 -4.78 -11.15 -8.84
N PHE A 468 -3.96 -11.57 -7.89
CA PHE A 468 -2.59 -11.06 -7.76
C PHE A 468 -1.69 -11.42 -8.93
N PHE A 469 -1.84 -12.60 -9.56
CA PHE A 469 -1.11 -12.95 -10.77
C PHE A 469 -1.41 -11.96 -11.91
N GLN A 470 -2.68 -11.70 -12.14
CA GLN A 470 -3.13 -10.82 -13.21
C GLN A 470 -2.70 -9.36 -12.96
N LEU A 471 -2.84 -8.90 -11.71
CA LEU A 471 -2.33 -7.59 -11.30
C LEU A 471 -0.81 -7.48 -11.43
N GLY A 472 -0.05 -8.49 -11.03
CA GLY A 472 1.41 -8.51 -11.14
C GLY A 472 1.90 -8.34 -12.57
N MET A 473 1.20 -8.96 -13.54
CA MET A 473 1.48 -8.75 -14.96
C MET A 473 1.21 -7.30 -15.38
N LEU A 474 0.10 -6.70 -14.92
CA LEU A 474 -0.21 -5.29 -15.21
C LEU A 474 0.81 -4.34 -14.57
N MET A 475 1.24 -4.60 -13.33
CA MET A 475 2.29 -3.81 -12.66
C MET A 475 3.60 -3.84 -13.45
N CYS A 476 4.03 -5.01 -13.91
CA CYS A 476 5.24 -5.15 -14.70
C CYS A 476 5.12 -4.48 -16.08
N ARG A 477 3.93 -4.54 -16.70
CA ARG A 477 3.64 -3.87 -17.97
C ARG A 477 3.73 -2.35 -17.83
N ASP A 478 3.06 -1.78 -16.84
CA ASP A 478 3.08 -0.34 -16.54
C ASP A 478 4.51 0.15 -16.24
N ALA A 479 5.25 -0.62 -15.43
CA ALA A 479 6.65 -0.31 -15.12
C ALA A 479 7.59 -0.38 -16.34
N LEU A 480 7.32 -1.28 -17.29
CA LEU A 480 8.07 -1.41 -18.51
C LEU A 480 7.80 -0.28 -19.49
N ASP A 481 6.53 0.13 -19.59
CA ASP A 481 6.06 1.21 -20.46
C ASP A 481 6.61 2.57 -20.02
N ARG A 482 6.65 2.82 -18.71
CA ARG A 482 7.13 4.06 -18.12
C ARG A 482 8.66 4.12 -18.08
N LYS A 483 9.24 4.79 -19.08
CA LYS A 483 10.70 4.91 -19.28
C LYS A 483 11.30 6.11 -18.58
N GLU A 484 11.09 6.19 -17.29
CA GLU A 484 11.63 7.23 -16.39
C GLU A 484 11.88 6.64 -15.00
N SER A 485 12.42 7.44 -14.09
CA SER A 485 12.42 7.16 -12.66
C SER A 485 11.75 8.28 -11.89
N CYS A 486 10.74 7.94 -11.08
CA CYS A 486 10.03 8.87 -10.21
C CYS A 486 9.55 8.14 -8.95
N GLY A 487 9.82 8.70 -7.77
CA GLY A 487 9.40 8.15 -6.48
C GLY A 487 9.69 6.66 -6.30
N GLY A 488 8.65 5.87 -6.06
CA GLY A 488 8.74 4.42 -5.91
C GLY A 488 9.02 3.65 -7.21
N HIS A 489 8.81 4.28 -8.36
CA HIS A 489 9.19 3.73 -9.66
C HIS A 489 10.59 4.15 -10.02
N PHE A 490 11.57 3.30 -9.83
CA PHE A 490 12.97 3.55 -10.17
C PHE A 490 13.45 2.53 -11.20
N ARG A 491 13.85 3.03 -12.36
CA ARG A 491 14.46 2.29 -13.46
C ARG A 491 15.95 2.56 -13.48
N ALA A 492 16.76 1.53 -13.34
CA ALA A 492 18.23 1.65 -13.30
C ALA A 492 18.82 2.32 -14.55
N GLU A 493 18.11 2.21 -15.70
CA GLU A 493 18.49 2.86 -16.94
C GLU A 493 18.21 4.37 -16.97
N TYR A 494 17.33 4.85 -16.08
CA TYR A 494 16.88 6.26 -16.01
C TYR A 494 17.26 6.87 -14.67
N GLN A 495 18.55 7.12 -14.49
CA GLN A 495 19.12 7.78 -13.32
C GLN A 495 20.14 8.83 -13.76
N THR A 496 20.37 9.83 -12.91
CA THR A 496 21.42 10.82 -13.10
C THR A 496 22.80 10.19 -12.91
N ASP A 497 23.88 10.89 -13.31
CA ASP A 497 25.25 10.44 -13.07
C ASP A 497 25.53 10.21 -11.58
N ASP A 498 24.83 10.93 -10.70
CA ASP A 498 24.88 10.78 -9.25
C ASP A 498 24.00 9.64 -8.70
N GLY A 499 23.24 8.93 -9.54
CA GLY A 499 22.39 7.80 -9.16
C GLY A 499 21.04 8.22 -8.54
N GLU A 500 20.59 9.46 -8.73
CA GLU A 500 19.25 9.93 -8.37
C GLU A 500 18.25 9.62 -9.50
N ALA A 501 16.96 9.63 -9.17
CA ALA A 501 15.88 9.38 -10.13
C ALA A 501 15.87 10.44 -11.24
N LEU A 502 15.87 9.99 -12.50
CA LEU A 502 15.74 10.85 -13.67
C LEU A 502 14.32 10.77 -14.21
N ARG A 503 13.55 11.85 -13.98
CA ARG A 503 12.21 12.02 -14.54
C ARG A 503 12.28 12.47 -15.99
N ASP A 504 11.27 12.07 -16.75
CA ASP A 504 10.98 12.56 -18.10
C ASP A 504 9.60 13.23 -18.10
N ASP A 505 9.59 14.52 -17.75
CA ASP A 505 8.34 15.29 -17.63
C ASP A 505 7.70 15.60 -18.99
N GLU A 506 8.45 15.54 -20.09
CA GLU A 506 7.92 15.75 -21.43
C GLU A 506 7.02 14.59 -21.88
N ASN A 507 7.44 13.34 -21.59
CA ASN A 507 6.76 12.15 -22.07
C ASN A 507 5.89 11.47 -21.01
N TYR A 508 6.20 11.61 -19.71
CA TYR A 508 5.57 10.84 -18.64
C TYR A 508 4.89 11.67 -17.55
N CYS A 509 4.70 13.01 -17.75
CA CYS A 509 3.90 13.83 -16.83
C CYS A 509 2.39 13.54 -17.03
N HIS A 510 1.98 12.30 -16.73
CA HIS A 510 0.61 11.83 -16.92
C HIS A 510 0.23 10.70 -15.96
N VAL A 511 -1.08 10.48 -15.81
CA VAL A 511 -1.65 9.27 -15.23
C VAL A 511 -1.75 8.21 -16.32
N ALA A 512 -1.14 7.05 -16.11
CA ALA A 512 -1.30 5.88 -16.97
C ALA A 512 -2.53 5.08 -16.50
N ALA A 513 -3.64 5.18 -17.22
CA ALA A 513 -4.91 4.55 -16.88
C ALA A 513 -5.17 3.35 -17.81
N TRP A 514 -4.99 2.15 -17.27
CA TRP A 514 -5.09 0.89 -18.01
C TRP A 514 -6.53 0.38 -18.05
N GLN A 515 -6.98 0.01 -19.24
CA GLN A 515 -8.27 -0.62 -19.48
C GLN A 515 -8.08 -2.13 -19.68
N TRP A 516 -8.99 -2.92 -19.15
CA TRP A 516 -9.01 -4.36 -19.37
C TRP A 516 -9.21 -4.70 -20.86
N GLY A 517 -8.28 -5.44 -21.44
CA GLY A 517 -8.29 -5.84 -22.85
C GLY A 517 -8.76 -7.30 -23.10
N GLY A 518 -9.38 -7.94 -22.09
CA GLY A 518 -9.78 -9.35 -22.19
C GLY A 518 -8.74 -10.34 -21.64
N ASP A 519 -7.48 -9.94 -21.61
CA ASP A 519 -6.34 -10.70 -21.09
C ASP A 519 -5.39 -9.78 -20.32
N PRO A 520 -4.78 -10.20 -19.19
CA PRO A 520 -3.88 -9.36 -18.40
C PRO A 520 -2.59 -8.96 -19.13
N MET A 521 -2.22 -9.69 -20.20
CA MET A 521 -1.04 -9.39 -21.01
C MET A 521 -1.31 -8.39 -22.14
N THR A 522 -2.57 -8.07 -22.42
CA THR A 522 -2.98 -7.18 -23.52
C THR A 522 -3.90 -6.03 -23.04
N PRO A 523 -3.54 -5.30 -21.97
CA PRO A 523 -4.33 -4.16 -21.55
C PRO A 523 -4.17 -2.99 -22.53
N ASN A 524 -5.16 -2.09 -22.57
CA ASN A 524 -5.10 -0.88 -23.36
C ASN A 524 -4.73 0.31 -22.47
N LEU A 525 -3.74 1.11 -22.88
CA LEU A 525 -3.33 2.31 -22.16
C LEU A 525 -4.16 3.52 -22.57
N ASN A 526 -4.73 4.21 -21.59
CA ASN A 526 -5.26 5.57 -21.71
C ASN A 526 -4.34 6.51 -20.92
N VAL A 527 -4.08 7.68 -21.46
CA VAL A 527 -3.17 8.68 -20.86
C VAL A 527 -3.98 9.91 -20.47
N GLU A 528 -3.86 10.35 -19.21
CA GLU A 528 -4.40 11.61 -18.71
C GLU A 528 -3.24 12.54 -18.40
N PRO A 529 -3.04 13.64 -19.17
CA PRO A 529 -2.01 14.63 -18.91
C PRO A 529 -2.17 15.28 -17.53
N LEU A 530 -1.05 15.56 -16.86
CA LEU A 530 -1.01 16.30 -15.61
C LEU A 530 -0.47 17.72 -15.87
N GLU A 531 -1.15 18.72 -15.32
CA GLU A 531 -0.79 20.13 -15.40
C GLU A 531 -0.57 20.69 -13.99
N PHE A 532 0.41 21.59 -13.86
CA PHE A 532 0.81 22.19 -12.59
C PHE A 532 0.85 23.71 -12.74
N GLU A 533 -0.11 24.39 -12.10
CA GLU A 533 -0.25 25.86 -12.16
C GLU A 533 0.41 26.54 -10.95
N ALA A 534 0.22 25.99 -9.75
CA ALA A 534 0.66 26.59 -8.49
C ALA A 534 2.04 26.06 -8.03
N VAL A 535 2.34 24.81 -8.28
CA VAL A 535 3.63 24.17 -7.90
C VAL A 535 4.40 23.81 -9.16
N HIS A 536 5.26 24.72 -9.61
CA HIS A 536 6.03 24.51 -10.84
C HIS A 536 6.96 23.30 -10.78
N LEU A 537 7.10 22.60 -11.91
CA LEU A 537 8.00 21.46 -12.08
C LEU A 537 9.41 21.80 -11.62
N ALA A 538 9.96 20.99 -10.75
CA ALA A 538 11.31 21.12 -10.21
C ALA A 538 11.94 19.76 -9.95
N THR A 539 13.24 19.68 -10.08
CA THR A 539 13.98 18.45 -9.76
C THR A 539 13.98 18.21 -8.25
N ARG A 540 13.79 16.96 -7.85
CA ARG A 540 13.94 16.51 -6.49
C ARG A 540 15.36 16.01 -6.29
N SER A 541 16.14 16.61 -5.39
CA SER A 541 17.47 16.16 -5.01
C SER A 541 17.60 16.07 -3.49
N TYR A 542 18.36 15.08 -3.02
CA TYR A 542 18.61 14.79 -1.61
C TYR A 542 20.09 14.71 -1.26
N LYS A 543 20.96 15.12 -2.20
CA LYS A 543 22.42 15.22 -2.00
C LYS A 543 22.88 16.59 -1.54
#